data_44a1e76e8ba6ac4bb04f0f5817dc9136
#
_entry.id   44a1e76e8ba6ac4bb04f0f5817dc9136
#
_cell.length_a   1.000
_cell.length_b   1.000
_cell.length_c   1.000
_cell.angle_alpha   90.00
_cell.angle_beta   90.00
_cell.angle_gamma   90.00
#
_symmetry.space_group_name_H-M   'P 1'
#
loop_
_entity.id
_entity.type
_entity.pdbx_description
1 polymer ?
#
loop_
_entity_poly.entity_id
_entity_poly.type
_entity_poly.pdbx_seq_one_letter_code
_entity_poly.pdbx_strand_id
1 'polypeptide(L)'
;MVSDGDGAAQAQGRGGAGGRSQDRGKKGAIDLAYRVAEAAGLPVWCQDEAGPYQAIPQSGATWAPVGKPARQPHEYLRGGTAKLLTLFRPATGEVRAKGVTHAPNVVLHPWLQAELTQVLATRPAPTLPETERHPLARWATWLGHEPTEPLPPLRLILIWDNLAGHLSWSIVRWLYRQGVLPLYTPISGSWLNMAESVQRILVRRALDGQHPQSQDDLIAWLDETVAGWNADPTPFVWHGKRYDRRQRARHRRLGGSPATQADPQLYAA
;
A
#
# COMPACT_ATOMS: atom_id res chain seq x y z
N MET A 1 27.32 -47.77 -35.27
CA MET A 1 27.95 -48.23 -34.01
C MET A 1 28.35 -47.01 -33.21
N VAL A 2 27.63 -46.87 -32.12
CA VAL A 2 28.06 -46.47 -30.77
C VAL A 2 28.35 -44.96 -30.64
N SER A 3 27.80 -44.27 -29.83
CA SER A 3 26.92 -44.21 -28.62
C SER A 3 27.25 -42.91 -27.93
N ASP A 4 26.22 -42.17 -27.68
CA ASP A 4 25.80 -41.54 -26.43
C ASP A 4 26.85 -40.99 -25.46
N GLY A 5 26.61 -39.78 -25.04
CA GLY A 5 27.27 -39.12 -23.93
C GLY A 5 26.44 -37.92 -23.49
N ASP A 6 25.35 -38.18 -22.79
CA ASP A 6 24.58 -37.20 -22.00
C ASP A 6 25.50 -36.44 -21.06
N GLY A 7 25.39 -35.14 -21.05
CA GLY A 7 25.96 -34.20 -20.10
C GLY A 7 24.97 -33.11 -19.72
N ALA A 8 23.89 -33.48 -19.04
CA ALA A 8 23.00 -32.52 -18.40
C ALA A 8 23.72 -31.85 -17.24
N ALA A 9 24.30 -30.67 -17.48
CA ALA A 9 24.83 -29.82 -16.43
C ALA A 9 23.65 -29.13 -15.73
N GLN A 10 23.35 -29.60 -14.52
CA GLN A 10 22.46 -28.94 -13.56
C GLN A 10 22.95 -27.53 -13.27
N ALA A 11 22.20 -26.54 -13.73
CA ALA A 11 22.32 -25.17 -13.26
C ALA A 11 21.73 -25.09 -11.83
N GLN A 12 22.58 -25.38 -10.84
CA GLN A 12 22.24 -25.16 -9.44
C GLN A 12 22.16 -23.62 -9.15
N GLY A 13 21.00 -23.20 -8.65
CA GLY A 13 20.65 -21.85 -8.30
C GLY A 13 21.61 -21.17 -7.30
N ARG A 14 22.29 -20.14 -7.76
CA ARG A 14 22.97 -19.14 -6.93
C ARG A 14 22.07 -17.90 -6.76
N GLY A 15 20.83 -18.07 -6.26
CA GLY A 15 19.89 -16.96 -6.05
C GLY A 15 19.49 -16.69 -4.59
N GLY A 16 19.94 -17.50 -3.63
CA GLY A 16 19.26 -17.53 -2.33
C GLY A 16 19.77 -16.61 -1.20
N ALA A 17 20.99 -16.13 -1.24
CA ALA A 17 21.58 -15.38 -0.11
C ALA A 17 21.53 -13.85 -0.32
N GLY A 18 21.81 -13.36 -1.51
CA GLY A 18 21.79 -11.92 -1.84
C GLY A 18 20.39 -11.32 -1.76
N GLY A 19 19.37 -12.02 -2.25
CA GLY A 19 17.98 -11.56 -2.22
C GLY A 19 17.44 -11.37 -0.79
N ARG A 20 17.72 -12.32 0.09
CA ARG A 20 17.28 -12.23 1.51
C ARG A 20 17.96 -11.11 2.30
N SER A 21 19.16 -10.72 1.95
CA SER A 21 19.89 -9.61 2.57
C SER A 21 19.31 -8.26 2.12
N GLN A 22 19.06 -8.09 0.82
CA GLN A 22 18.42 -6.89 0.26
C GLN A 22 16.98 -6.70 0.78
N ASP A 23 16.19 -7.76 0.88
CA ASP A 23 14.83 -7.70 1.40
C ASP A 23 14.79 -7.32 2.89
N ARG A 24 15.78 -7.76 3.68
CA ARG A 24 15.92 -7.32 5.08
C ARG A 24 16.27 -5.85 5.16
N GLY A 25 17.15 -5.35 4.30
CA GLY A 25 17.49 -3.92 4.20
C GLY A 25 16.27 -3.05 3.86
N LYS A 26 15.53 -3.41 2.81
CA LYS A 26 14.30 -2.71 2.41
C LYS A 26 13.26 -2.67 3.52
N LYS A 27 13.01 -3.81 4.18
CA LYS A 27 12.08 -3.87 5.32
C LYS A 27 12.54 -2.97 6.47
N GLY A 28 13.83 -2.94 6.78
CA GLY A 28 14.40 -2.06 7.82
C GLY A 28 14.20 -0.59 7.49
N ALA A 29 14.43 -0.18 6.24
CA ALA A 29 14.22 1.19 5.79
C ALA A 29 12.76 1.63 5.89
N ILE A 30 11.81 0.78 5.48
CA ILE A 30 10.38 1.05 5.59
C ILE A 30 9.94 1.14 7.06
N ASP A 31 10.41 0.22 7.92
CA ASP A 31 10.12 0.25 9.36
C ASP A 31 10.65 1.54 10.00
N LEU A 32 11.86 1.96 9.64
CA LEU A 32 12.46 3.22 10.06
C LEU A 32 11.63 4.42 9.59
N ALA A 33 11.23 4.44 8.31
CA ALA A 33 10.44 5.53 7.75
C ALA A 33 9.13 5.72 8.53
N TYR A 34 8.34 4.68 8.72
CA TYR A 34 7.07 4.79 9.45
C TYR A 34 7.21 5.17 10.92
N ARG A 35 8.30 4.79 11.56
CA ARG A 35 8.48 5.01 13.01
C ARG A 35 9.00 6.39 13.35
N VAL A 36 9.89 6.93 12.54
CA VAL A 36 10.66 8.11 12.97
C VAL A 36 10.78 9.23 11.94
N ALA A 37 10.53 8.99 10.64
CA ALA A 37 10.74 10.01 9.61
C ALA A 37 9.81 11.22 9.80
N GLU A 38 8.54 11.02 10.13
CA GLU A 38 7.60 12.12 10.39
C GLU A 38 8.06 13.02 11.54
N ALA A 39 8.58 12.45 12.64
CA ALA A 39 9.10 13.22 13.77
C ALA A 39 10.36 14.01 13.39
N ALA A 40 11.11 13.56 12.40
CA ALA A 40 12.25 14.28 11.83
C ALA A 40 11.85 15.33 10.77
N GLY A 41 10.57 15.60 10.61
CA GLY A 41 10.02 16.55 9.63
C GLY A 41 9.98 16.03 8.19
N LEU A 42 10.20 14.73 7.99
CA LEU A 42 10.15 14.08 6.69
C LEU A 42 8.86 13.25 6.54
N PRO A 43 7.84 13.76 5.86
CA PRO A 43 6.56 13.08 5.71
C PRO A 43 6.68 11.79 4.91
N VAL A 44 5.90 10.79 5.33
CA VAL A 44 5.84 9.48 4.68
C VAL A 44 4.48 9.30 4.05
N TRP A 45 4.48 9.03 2.75
CA TRP A 45 3.31 8.71 1.97
C TRP A 45 3.44 7.31 1.38
N CYS A 46 2.31 6.66 1.18
CA CYS A 46 2.20 5.34 0.57
C CYS A 46 1.38 5.43 -0.70
N GLN A 47 1.86 4.87 -1.79
CA GLN A 47 1.11 4.80 -3.04
C GLN A 47 0.78 3.35 -3.36
N ASP A 48 -0.42 3.11 -3.87
CA ASP A 48 -0.87 1.79 -4.32
C ASP A 48 -2.09 1.89 -5.24
N GLU A 49 -2.39 0.82 -5.95
CA GLU A 49 -3.54 0.66 -6.81
C GLU A 49 -4.42 -0.49 -6.34
N ALA A 50 -5.69 -0.24 -6.14
CA ALA A 50 -6.65 -1.27 -5.75
C ALA A 50 -7.62 -1.63 -6.89
N GLY A 51 -8.06 -2.87 -6.95
CA GLY A 51 -8.96 -3.40 -7.98
C GLY A 51 -8.25 -4.30 -9.01
N PRO A 52 -8.89 -4.64 -10.15
CA PRO A 52 -10.15 -4.06 -10.64
C PRO A 52 -11.38 -4.52 -9.84
N TYR A 53 -12.27 -3.61 -9.55
CA TYR A 53 -13.60 -3.87 -9.02
C TYR A 53 -14.59 -3.96 -10.16
N GLN A 54 -15.54 -4.90 -10.08
CA GLN A 54 -16.52 -5.11 -11.14
C GLN A 54 -17.86 -4.47 -10.77
N ALA A 55 -18.47 -3.75 -11.68
CA ALA A 55 -19.87 -3.35 -11.60
C ALA A 55 -20.74 -4.59 -11.88
N ILE A 56 -21.29 -5.16 -10.83
CA ILE A 56 -22.21 -6.30 -10.88
C ILE A 56 -23.49 -5.86 -10.22
N PRO A 57 -24.63 -5.83 -10.95
CA PRO A 57 -25.90 -5.36 -10.40
C PRO A 57 -26.55 -6.41 -9.48
N GLN A 58 -25.78 -6.98 -8.57
CA GLN A 58 -26.22 -8.01 -7.63
C GLN A 58 -25.53 -7.81 -6.27
N SER A 59 -26.30 -7.95 -5.20
CA SER A 59 -25.71 -7.91 -3.85
C SER A 59 -24.81 -9.13 -3.64
N GLY A 60 -23.58 -8.90 -3.21
CA GLY A 60 -22.64 -9.95 -2.82
C GLY A 60 -23.12 -10.74 -1.58
N ALA A 61 -23.81 -10.06 -0.65
CA ALA A 61 -24.40 -10.66 0.54
C ALA A 61 -25.81 -10.13 0.73
N THR A 62 -26.78 -11.02 0.98
CA THR A 62 -28.17 -10.65 1.19
C THR A 62 -28.78 -11.48 2.33
N TRP A 63 -29.73 -10.89 3.03
CA TRP A 63 -30.51 -11.59 4.03
C TRP A 63 -31.53 -12.51 3.35
N ALA A 64 -31.59 -13.77 3.80
CA ALA A 64 -32.57 -14.73 3.33
C ALA A 64 -33.11 -15.55 4.53
N PRO A 65 -34.34 -16.05 4.46
CA PRO A 65 -34.88 -16.94 5.49
C PRO A 65 -34.01 -18.19 5.69
N VAL A 66 -33.90 -18.67 6.88
CA VAL A 66 -33.16 -19.90 7.21
C VAL A 66 -33.66 -21.06 6.35
N GLY A 67 -32.74 -21.75 5.67
CA GLY A 67 -33.04 -22.86 4.76
C GLY A 67 -33.51 -22.47 3.34
N LYS A 68 -33.61 -21.17 3.05
CA LYS A 68 -33.96 -20.66 1.72
C LYS A 68 -32.93 -19.63 1.28
N PRO A 69 -31.74 -20.05 0.85
CA PRO A 69 -30.71 -19.11 0.40
C PRO A 69 -31.23 -18.27 -0.78
N ALA A 70 -30.86 -17.00 -0.79
CA ALA A 70 -31.19 -16.13 -1.91
C ALA A 70 -30.62 -16.71 -3.20
N ARG A 71 -31.46 -16.83 -4.22
CA ARG A 71 -31.03 -17.27 -5.56
C ARG A 71 -30.51 -16.05 -6.29
N GLN A 72 -29.31 -16.16 -6.81
CA GLN A 72 -28.75 -15.18 -7.74
C GLN A 72 -28.88 -15.69 -9.18
N PRO A 73 -29.11 -14.82 -10.17
CA PRO A 73 -29.10 -15.21 -11.56
C PRO A 73 -27.78 -15.89 -11.91
N HIS A 74 -27.84 -16.93 -12.73
CA HIS A 74 -26.65 -17.63 -13.21
C HIS A 74 -25.83 -16.77 -14.19
N GLU A 75 -26.52 -15.89 -14.93
CA GLU A 75 -25.93 -14.93 -15.84
C GLU A 75 -26.10 -13.52 -15.28
N TYR A 76 -25.05 -12.72 -15.35
CA TYR A 76 -25.07 -11.32 -14.98
C TYR A 76 -24.38 -10.47 -16.04
N LEU A 77 -24.95 -9.31 -16.30
CA LEU A 77 -24.33 -8.30 -17.15
C LEU A 77 -23.23 -7.59 -16.35
N ARG A 78 -22.04 -7.53 -16.93
CA ARG A 78 -20.93 -6.77 -16.35
C ARG A 78 -21.01 -5.33 -16.80
N GLY A 79 -21.22 -4.42 -15.87
CA GLY A 79 -21.27 -2.97 -16.12
C GLY A 79 -19.90 -2.29 -16.25
N GLY A 80 -18.83 -3.09 -16.42
CA GLY A 80 -17.46 -2.57 -16.50
C GLY A 80 -16.66 -2.76 -15.20
N THR A 81 -15.47 -2.21 -15.19
CA THR A 81 -14.55 -2.28 -14.04
C THR A 81 -13.97 -0.92 -13.71
N ALA A 82 -13.63 -0.71 -12.43
CA ALA A 82 -12.89 0.45 -11.96
C ALA A 82 -11.73 0.03 -11.06
N LYS A 83 -10.71 0.87 -10.98
CA LYS A 83 -9.60 0.80 -10.04
C LYS A 83 -9.57 2.06 -9.19
N LEU A 84 -8.95 1.98 -8.02
CA LEU A 84 -8.71 3.13 -7.15
C LEU A 84 -7.21 3.39 -7.07
N LEU A 85 -6.76 4.51 -7.60
CA LEU A 85 -5.41 5.03 -7.36
C LEU A 85 -5.41 5.67 -5.98
N THR A 86 -4.40 5.38 -5.16
CA THR A 86 -4.36 5.84 -3.78
C THR A 86 -2.98 6.37 -3.43
N LEU A 87 -2.96 7.56 -2.82
CA LEU A 87 -1.80 8.15 -2.16
C LEU A 87 -2.23 8.46 -0.71
N PHE A 88 -1.63 7.80 0.25
CA PHE A 88 -2.05 7.80 1.66
C PHE A 88 -0.93 8.26 2.57
N ARG A 89 -1.23 9.17 3.49
CA ARG A 89 -0.32 9.59 4.56
C ARG A 89 -0.74 8.98 5.89
N PRO A 90 -0.07 7.93 6.37
CA PRO A 90 -0.48 7.24 7.60
C PRO A 90 -0.53 8.13 8.84
N ALA A 91 0.43 9.03 8.99
CA ALA A 91 0.54 9.87 10.18
C ALA A 91 -0.66 10.81 10.40
N THR A 92 -1.33 11.24 9.35
CA THR A 92 -2.51 12.12 9.43
C THR A 92 -3.81 11.41 9.07
N GLY A 93 -3.72 10.26 8.38
CA GLY A 93 -4.89 9.61 7.79
C GLY A 93 -5.35 10.21 6.47
N GLU A 94 -4.68 11.25 5.95
CA GLU A 94 -5.02 11.91 4.69
C GLU A 94 -4.91 10.93 3.52
N VAL A 95 -5.94 10.90 2.68
CA VAL A 95 -6.01 10.09 1.47
C VAL A 95 -6.21 11.03 0.28
N ARG A 96 -5.36 10.86 -0.74
CA ARG A 96 -5.59 11.38 -2.08
C ARG A 96 -5.83 10.20 -2.98
N ALA A 97 -6.99 10.13 -3.58
CA ALA A 97 -7.31 8.99 -4.41
C ALA A 97 -8.18 9.39 -5.59
N LYS A 98 -8.22 8.52 -6.58
CA LYS A 98 -9.03 8.72 -7.78
C LYS A 98 -9.51 7.39 -8.32
N GLY A 99 -10.82 7.29 -8.52
CA GLY A 99 -11.41 6.21 -9.29
C GLY A 99 -11.05 6.34 -10.76
N VAL A 100 -10.62 5.25 -11.39
CA VAL A 100 -10.25 5.20 -12.81
C VAL A 100 -10.71 3.88 -13.43
N THR A 101 -10.95 3.87 -14.73
CA THR A 101 -11.30 2.63 -15.42
C THR A 101 -10.11 1.67 -15.54
N HIS A 102 -8.94 2.23 -15.82
CA HIS A 102 -7.67 1.51 -15.99
C HIS A 102 -6.54 2.35 -15.38
N ALA A 103 -5.45 1.69 -14.98
CA ALA A 103 -4.29 2.34 -14.37
C ALA A 103 -2.97 2.08 -15.15
N PRO A 104 -2.90 2.28 -16.47
CA PRO A 104 -1.62 2.25 -17.17
C PRO A 104 -0.76 3.46 -16.78
N ASN A 105 0.53 3.42 -17.08
CA ASN A 105 1.47 4.50 -16.75
C ASN A 105 1.03 5.89 -17.24
N VAL A 106 0.32 5.94 -18.39
CA VAL A 106 -0.21 7.20 -18.95
C VAL A 106 -1.33 7.81 -18.10
N VAL A 107 -1.93 7.04 -17.19
CA VAL A 107 -2.94 7.50 -16.23
C VAL A 107 -2.31 7.68 -14.84
N LEU A 108 -1.57 6.67 -14.37
CA LEU A 108 -0.97 6.66 -13.04
C LEU A 108 0.06 7.79 -12.86
N HIS A 109 1.02 7.91 -13.78
CA HIS A 109 2.13 8.86 -13.59
C HIS A 109 1.67 10.32 -13.56
N PRO A 110 0.84 10.82 -14.51
CA PRO A 110 0.36 12.20 -14.42
C PRO A 110 -0.47 12.48 -13.17
N TRP A 111 -1.31 11.52 -12.75
CA TRP A 111 -2.08 11.65 -11.51
C TRP A 111 -1.14 11.75 -10.30
N LEU A 112 -0.20 10.81 -10.15
CA LEU A 112 0.75 10.81 -9.02
C LEU A 112 1.61 12.08 -8.99
N GLN A 113 2.06 12.55 -10.16
CA GLN A 113 2.82 13.79 -10.28
C GLN A 113 2.00 15.01 -9.85
N ALA A 114 0.73 15.08 -10.25
CA ALA A 114 -0.16 16.17 -9.86
C ALA A 114 -0.41 16.18 -8.35
N GLU A 115 -0.73 15.03 -7.76
CA GLU A 115 -0.98 14.92 -6.32
C GLU A 115 0.27 15.24 -5.48
N LEU A 116 1.43 14.68 -5.85
CA LEU A 116 2.68 14.98 -5.16
C LEU A 116 3.10 16.43 -5.31
N THR A 117 2.85 17.06 -6.46
CA THR A 117 3.12 18.49 -6.66
C THR A 117 2.28 19.32 -5.69
N GLN A 118 1.01 19.02 -5.52
CA GLN A 118 0.14 19.69 -4.56
C GLN A 118 0.60 19.47 -3.10
N VAL A 119 0.95 18.22 -2.75
CA VAL A 119 1.49 17.90 -1.42
C VAL A 119 2.75 18.71 -1.15
N LEU A 120 3.66 18.79 -2.11
CA LEU A 120 4.91 19.53 -1.98
C LEU A 120 4.71 21.05 -1.98
N ALA A 121 3.69 21.59 -2.65
CA ALA A 121 3.37 23.01 -2.65
C ALA A 121 2.95 23.51 -1.26
N THR A 122 2.28 22.69 -0.47
CA THR A 122 1.89 23.03 0.92
C THR A 122 3.05 22.98 1.91
N ARG A 123 4.24 22.52 1.47
CA ARG A 123 5.43 22.34 2.30
C ARG A 123 6.63 22.98 1.61
N PRO A 124 7.08 24.17 2.07
CA PRO A 124 8.24 24.81 1.50
C PRO A 124 9.47 23.90 1.58
N ALA A 125 10.35 24.04 0.60
CA ALA A 125 11.62 23.32 0.64
C ALA A 125 12.42 23.72 1.89
N PRO A 126 13.12 22.79 2.54
CA PRO A 126 13.97 23.12 3.68
C PRO A 126 15.04 24.15 3.27
N THR A 127 15.21 25.19 4.06
CA THR A 127 16.18 26.25 3.83
C THR A 127 17.58 25.95 4.39
N LEU A 128 17.62 25.08 5.40
CA LEU A 128 18.90 24.69 6.01
C LEU A 128 19.77 23.87 5.05
N PRO A 129 21.09 24.07 5.07
CA PRO A 129 22.03 23.19 4.37
C PRO A 129 21.82 21.73 4.80
N GLU A 130 22.11 20.78 3.91
CA GLU A 130 21.88 19.36 4.19
C GLU A 130 22.69 18.89 5.41
N THR A 131 23.88 19.42 5.63
CA THR A 131 24.74 19.11 6.78
C THR A 131 24.14 19.49 8.13
N GLU A 132 23.26 20.48 8.16
CA GLU A 132 22.60 20.99 9.37
C GLU A 132 21.22 20.36 9.62
N ARG A 133 20.71 19.59 8.65
CA ARG A 133 19.42 18.91 8.80
C ARG A 133 19.54 17.68 9.68
N HIS A 134 18.40 17.30 10.24
CA HIS A 134 18.30 16.01 10.93
C HIS A 134 18.83 14.87 10.02
N PRO A 135 19.60 13.90 10.52
CA PRO A 135 20.18 12.83 9.69
C PRO A 135 19.16 12.14 8.79
N LEU A 136 17.94 11.87 9.30
CA LEU A 136 16.86 11.25 8.50
C LEU A 136 16.33 12.15 7.38
N ALA A 137 16.57 13.46 7.41
CA ALA A 137 16.22 14.38 6.35
C ALA A 137 17.33 14.55 5.29
N ARG A 138 18.32 13.67 5.30
CA ARG A 138 19.45 13.65 4.36
C ARG A 138 19.33 12.46 3.42
N TRP A 139 19.68 12.66 2.16
CA TRP A 139 19.70 11.59 1.17
C TRP A 139 20.64 10.45 1.54
N ALA A 140 21.84 10.77 2.02
CA ALA A 140 22.86 9.77 2.35
C ALA A 140 22.39 8.74 3.36
N THR A 141 21.54 9.13 4.31
CA THR A 141 20.97 8.20 5.31
C THR A 141 20.17 7.07 4.68
N TRP A 142 19.43 7.38 3.62
CA TRP A 142 18.55 6.42 2.96
C TRP A 142 19.22 5.66 1.81
N LEU A 143 20.14 6.33 1.12
CA LEU A 143 20.89 5.74 0.01
C LEU A 143 22.07 4.89 0.50
N GLY A 144 22.56 5.13 1.72
CA GLY A 144 23.76 4.49 2.26
C GLY A 144 25.08 5.08 1.74
N HIS A 145 25.01 6.12 0.92
CA HIS A 145 26.15 6.87 0.37
C HIS A 145 25.70 8.27 -0.01
N GLU A 146 26.65 9.18 -0.16
CA GLU A 146 26.37 10.51 -0.70
C GLU A 146 25.88 10.42 -2.16
N PRO A 147 24.89 11.23 -2.55
CA PRO A 147 24.46 11.29 -3.94
C PRO A 147 25.62 11.61 -4.88
N THR A 148 25.72 10.90 -6.00
CA THR A 148 26.75 11.14 -7.02
C THR A 148 26.49 12.41 -7.84
N GLU A 149 25.22 12.83 -7.91
CA GLU A 149 24.80 14.08 -8.53
C GLU A 149 24.10 14.97 -7.50
N PRO A 150 24.16 16.30 -7.63
CA PRO A 150 23.41 17.20 -6.75
C PRO A 150 21.91 16.92 -6.81
N LEU A 151 21.32 16.57 -5.68
CA LEU A 151 19.88 16.41 -5.54
C LEU A 151 19.28 17.60 -4.81
N PRO A 152 18.03 17.98 -5.10
CA PRO A 152 17.31 18.95 -4.29
C PRO A 152 17.14 18.42 -2.85
N PRO A 153 16.82 19.30 -1.89
CA PRO A 153 16.53 18.86 -0.53
C PRO A 153 15.54 17.72 -0.48
N LEU A 154 15.84 16.70 0.34
CA LEU A 154 14.88 15.62 0.59
C LEU A 154 13.66 16.20 1.33
N ARG A 155 12.46 15.96 0.83
CA ARG A 155 11.21 16.57 1.29
C ARG A 155 10.14 15.56 1.69
N LEU A 156 10.21 14.33 1.13
CA LEU A 156 9.17 13.33 1.28
C LEU A 156 9.72 11.92 1.00
N ILE A 157 9.22 10.94 1.73
CA ILE A 157 9.41 9.52 1.41
C ILE A 157 8.12 8.97 0.82
N LEU A 158 8.24 8.29 -0.33
CA LEU A 158 7.15 7.59 -0.99
C LEU A 158 7.37 6.08 -0.90
N ILE A 159 6.51 5.38 -0.18
CA ILE A 159 6.54 3.91 -0.10
C ILE A 159 5.58 3.35 -1.15
N TRP A 160 6.08 2.45 -1.98
CA TRP A 160 5.32 1.78 -3.01
C TRP A 160 5.85 0.39 -3.33
N ASP A 161 5.15 -0.36 -4.17
CA ASP A 161 5.56 -1.70 -4.56
C ASP A 161 6.52 -1.70 -5.78
N ASN A 162 6.88 -2.91 -6.25
CA ASN A 162 7.82 -3.10 -7.35
C ASN A 162 7.10 -3.30 -8.70
N LEU A 163 5.92 -2.72 -8.93
CA LEU A 163 5.28 -2.78 -10.24
C LEU A 163 6.18 -2.15 -11.30
N ALA A 164 6.13 -2.69 -12.52
CA ALA A 164 6.97 -2.20 -13.62
C ALA A 164 6.78 -0.69 -13.89
N GLY A 165 5.55 -0.18 -13.69
CA GLY A 165 5.24 1.24 -13.77
C GLY A 165 6.01 2.08 -12.76
N HIS A 166 6.16 1.60 -11.53
CA HIS A 166 6.87 2.26 -10.44
C HIS A 166 8.38 2.25 -10.62
N LEU A 167 8.91 1.29 -11.39
CA LEU A 167 10.32 1.19 -11.73
C LEU A 167 10.69 1.96 -13.01
N SER A 168 9.73 2.59 -13.67
CA SER A 168 9.95 3.36 -14.87
C SER A 168 10.92 4.52 -14.60
N TRP A 169 12.01 4.60 -15.39
CA TRP A 169 13.04 5.61 -15.23
C TRP A 169 12.51 7.05 -15.23
N SER A 170 11.49 7.32 -16.03
CA SER A 170 10.89 8.64 -16.13
C SER A 170 10.27 9.11 -14.82
N ILE A 171 9.49 8.27 -14.16
CA ILE A 171 8.84 8.63 -12.88
C ILE A 171 9.85 8.68 -11.74
N VAL A 172 10.77 7.70 -11.66
CA VAL A 172 11.81 7.67 -10.64
C VAL A 172 12.67 8.91 -10.69
N ARG A 173 13.16 9.28 -11.90
CA ARG A 173 13.94 10.50 -12.10
C ARG A 173 13.17 11.76 -11.73
N TRP A 174 11.87 11.80 -12.05
CA TRP A 174 11.02 12.93 -11.67
C TRP A 174 10.90 13.03 -10.14
N LEU A 175 10.68 11.92 -9.42
CA LEU A 175 10.61 11.90 -7.96
C LEU A 175 11.89 12.47 -7.34
N TYR A 176 13.07 12.01 -7.74
CA TYR A 176 14.34 12.53 -7.24
C TYR A 176 14.48 14.03 -7.46
N ARG A 177 14.06 14.53 -8.63
CA ARG A 177 14.08 15.96 -8.94
C ARG A 177 13.12 16.80 -8.11
N GLN A 178 12.10 16.19 -7.53
CA GLN A 178 11.15 16.85 -6.62
C GLN A 178 11.57 16.74 -5.13
N GLY A 179 12.67 16.07 -4.83
CA GLY A 179 13.07 15.80 -3.45
C GLY A 179 12.25 14.67 -2.81
N VAL A 180 11.75 13.74 -3.60
CA VAL A 180 10.97 12.58 -3.15
C VAL A 180 11.81 11.32 -3.24
N LEU A 181 11.96 10.62 -2.13
CA LEU A 181 12.65 9.34 -2.07
C LEU A 181 11.67 8.18 -2.24
N PRO A 182 11.73 7.41 -3.33
CA PRO A 182 10.97 6.18 -3.44
C PRO A 182 11.61 5.06 -2.60
N LEU A 183 10.82 4.45 -1.68
CA LEU A 183 11.17 3.24 -0.96
C LEU A 183 10.31 2.08 -1.45
N TYR A 184 10.95 1.08 -2.02
CA TYR A 184 10.28 -0.09 -2.56
C TYR A 184 10.09 -1.18 -1.51
N THR A 185 8.89 -1.75 -1.46
CA THR A 185 8.65 -2.93 -0.62
C THR A 185 9.54 -4.11 -1.05
N PRO A 186 9.89 -5.04 -0.16
CA PRO A 186 10.51 -6.30 -0.54
C PRO A 186 9.60 -7.09 -1.49
N ILE A 187 10.19 -7.97 -2.29
CA ILE A 187 9.42 -8.95 -3.06
C ILE A 187 8.56 -9.76 -2.09
N SER A 188 7.27 -9.93 -2.38
CA SER A 188 6.27 -10.53 -1.48
C SER A 188 6.05 -9.78 -0.16
N GLY A 189 6.40 -8.51 -0.08
CA GLY A 189 6.28 -7.64 1.10
C GLY A 189 5.24 -6.52 0.95
N SER A 190 4.26 -6.64 0.03
CA SER A 190 3.25 -5.60 -0.22
C SER A 190 2.51 -5.16 1.05
N TRP A 191 2.28 -6.07 2.00
CA TRP A 191 1.70 -5.78 3.31
C TRP A 191 2.44 -4.71 4.13
N LEU A 192 3.65 -4.33 3.74
CA LEU A 192 4.39 -3.21 4.31
C LEU A 192 3.90 -1.87 3.76
N ASN A 193 3.16 -1.87 2.65
CA ASN A 193 2.51 -0.70 2.11
C ASN A 193 1.20 -0.42 2.88
N MET A 194 1.18 0.65 3.67
CA MET A 194 -0.01 0.98 4.48
C MET A 194 -1.20 1.46 3.61
N ALA A 195 -0.98 1.80 2.33
CA ALA A 195 -2.05 2.13 1.41
C ALA A 195 -3.05 0.96 1.25
N GLU A 196 -2.58 -0.30 1.21
CA GLU A 196 -3.47 -1.47 1.19
C GLU A 196 -4.47 -1.48 2.37
N SER A 197 -4.04 -0.99 3.52
CA SER A 197 -4.88 -0.99 4.73
C SER A 197 -6.03 0.01 4.65
N VAL A 198 -5.77 1.22 4.16
CA VAL A 198 -6.82 2.23 3.98
C VAL A 198 -7.71 1.90 2.79
N GLN A 199 -7.15 1.43 1.68
CA GLN A 199 -7.90 0.96 0.51
C GLN A 199 -8.97 -0.06 0.89
N ARG A 200 -8.59 -1.07 1.70
CA ARG A 200 -9.54 -2.09 2.18
C ARG A 200 -10.71 -1.50 2.94
N ILE A 201 -10.49 -0.43 3.70
CA ILE A 201 -11.57 0.26 4.43
C ILE A 201 -12.44 1.07 3.46
N LEU A 202 -11.82 1.85 2.58
CA LEU A 202 -12.52 2.71 1.62
C LEU A 202 -13.40 1.89 0.69
N VAL A 203 -12.81 0.85 0.08
CA VAL A 203 -13.53 -0.04 -0.85
C VAL A 203 -14.70 -0.73 -0.17
N ARG A 204 -14.51 -1.21 1.06
CA ARG A 204 -15.60 -1.81 1.81
C ARG A 204 -16.70 -0.81 2.14
N ARG A 205 -16.37 0.42 2.49
CA ARG A 205 -17.36 1.47 2.74
C ARG A 205 -18.12 1.88 1.48
N ALA A 206 -17.42 1.92 0.35
CA ALA A 206 -18.01 2.31 -0.91
C ALA A 206 -18.90 1.22 -1.54
N LEU A 207 -18.48 -0.05 -1.44
CA LEU A 207 -19.02 -1.11 -2.29
C LEU A 207 -19.71 -2.25 -1.54
N ASP A 208 -19.49 -2.45 -0.21
CA ASP A 208 -20.14 -3.54 0.53
C ASP A 208 -21.66 -3.36 0.56
N GLY A 209 -22.37 -4.36 0.05
CA GLY A 209 -23.82 -4.35 -0.02
C GLY A 209 -24.41 -3.43 -1.10
N GLN A 210 -23.57 -2.85 -1.95
CA GLN A 210 -24.00 -1.98 -3.05
C GLN A 210 -24.15 -2.76 -4.36
N HIS A 211 -24.91 -2.17 -5.30
CA HIS A 211 -25.21 -2.76 -6.59
C HIS A 211 -24.87 -1.82 -7.73
N PRO A 212 -23.57 -1.57 -8.01
CA PRO A 212 -23.19 -0.68 -9.09
C PRO A 212 -23.66 -1.24 -10.43
N GLN A 213 -24.32 -0.41 -11.22
CA GLN A 213 -24.83 -0.77 -12.54
C GLN A 213 -23.78 -0.52 -13.63
N SER A 214 -22.85 0.40 -13.36
CA SER A 214 -21.83 0.86 -14.30
C SER A 214 -20.46 1.05 -13.62
N GLN A 215 -19.42 1.16 -14.43
CA GLN A 215 -18.11 1.59 -13.95
C GLN A 215 -18.12 3.01 -13.38
N ASP A 216 -18.99 3.87 -13.90
CA ASP A 216 -19.11 5.26 -13.45
C ASP A 216 -19.71 5.33 -12.05
N ASP A 217 -20.66 4.44 -11.71
CA ASP A 217 -21.15 4.29 -10.34
C ASP A 217 -20.04 3.88 -9.39
N LEU A 218 -19.19 2.90 -9.80
CA LEU A 218 -18.05 2.47 -9.01
C LEU A 218 -17.08 3.64 -8.71
N ILE A 219 -16.74 4.41 -9.75
CA ILE A 219 -15.85 5.55 -9.65
C ILE A 219 -16.46 6.61 -8.73
N ALA A 220 -17.70 6.99 -8.96
CA ALA A 220 -18.39 8.02 -8.17
C ALA A 220 -18.46 7.63 -6.69
N TRP A 221 -18.83 6.39 -6.36
CA TRP A 221 -18.93 5.94 -4.96
C TRP A 221 -17.57 5.81 -4.27
N LEU A 222 -16.52 5.42 -5.00
CA LEU A 222 -15.16 5.41 -4.47
C LEU A 222 -14.68 6.84 -4.18
N ASP A 223 -14.88 7.78 -5.10
CA ASP A 223 -14.45 9.17 -4.96
C ASP A 223 -15.24 9.87 -3.84
N GLU A 224 -16.55 9.66 -3.73
CA GLU A 224 -17.39 10.16 -2.64
C GLU A 224 -16.96 9.62 -1.27
N THR A 225 -16.65 8.32 -1.21
CA THR A 225 -16.15 7.68 0.01
C THR A 225 -14.82 8.27 0.45
N VAL A 226 -13.93 8.59 -0.47
CA VAL A 226 -12.65 9.26 -0.19
C VAL A 226 -12.88 10.68 0.34
N ALA A 227 -13.81 11.43 -0.27
CA ALA A 227 -14.18 12.76 0.23
C ALA A 227 -14.73 12.70 1.66
N GLY A 228 -15.65 11.76 1.93
CA GLY A 228 -16.19 11.53 3.27
C GLY A 228 -15.13 11.07 4.29
N TRP A 229 -14.16 10.26 3.87
CA TRP A 229 -13.02 9.88 4.72
C TRP A 229 -12.19 11.08 5.14
N ASN A 230 -11.89 11.98 4.20
CA ASN A 230 -11.05 13.16 4.45
C ASN A 230 -11.75 14.26 5.27
N ALA A 231 -13.05 14.19 5.47
CA ALA A 231 -13.76 15.07 6.39
C ALA A 231 -13.35 14.82 7.86
N ASP A 232 -13.03 13.56 8.21
CA ASP A 232 -12.51 13.15 9.53
C ASP A 232 -11.51 12.00 9.37
N PRO A 233 -10.28 12.29 8.89
CA PRO A 233 -9.32 11.28 8.56
C PRO A 233 -8.74 10.62 9.82
N THR A 234 -8.65 9.30 9.81
CA THR A 234 -8.12 8.53 10.94
C THR A 234 -6.65 8.20 10.72
N PRO A 235 -5.72 8.66 11.58
CA PRO A 235 -4.31 8.28 11.51
C PRO A 235 -4.08 6.79 11.72
N PHE A 236 -3.05 6.26 11.06
CA PHE A 236 -2.61 4.88 11.21
C PHE A 236 -1.27 4.82 11.92
N VAL A 237 -1.17 3.92 12.90
CA VAL A 237 0.07 3.70 13.65
C VAL A 237 0.73 2.42 13.18
N TRP A 238 1.99 2.51 12.81
CA TRP A 238 2.81 1.37 12.42
C TRP A 238 2.97 0.40 13.60
N HIS A 239 2.63 -0.86 13.39
CA HIS A 239 2.61 -1.92 14.40
C HIS A 239 1.61 -1.75 15.57
N GLY A 240 0.81 -0.71 15.65
CA GLY A 240 0.01 -0.31 16.81
C GLY A 240 -0.78 -1.44 17.49
N LYS A 241 -1.52 -2.25 16.72
CA LYS A 241 -2.31 -3.39 17.27
C LYS A 241 -1.79 -4.76 16.86
N ARG A 242 -0.56 -4.85 16.34
CA ARG A 242 -0.02 -6.11 15.81
C ARG A 242 0.25 -7.14 16.90
N TYR A 243 0.72 -6.68 18.06
CA TYR A 243 0.97 -7.54 19.21
C TYR A 243 -0.34 -8.19 19.69
N ASP A 244 -1.38 -7.40 19.95
CA ASP A 244 -2.68 -7.86 20.40
C ASP A 244 -3.35 -8.81 19.39
N ARG A 245 -3.23 -8.53 18.10
CA ARG A 245 -3.70 -9.42 17.03
C ARG A 245 -2.98 -10.77 17.04
N ARG A 246 -1.66 -10.77 17.25
CA ARG A 246 -0.86 -11.99 17.34
C ARG A 246 -1.21 -12.79 18.59
N GLN A 247 -1.41 -12.14 19.72
CA GLN A 247 -1.85 -12.80 20.95
C GLN A 247 -3.22 -13.46 20.74
N ARG A 248 -4.19 -12.73 20.22
CA ARG A 248 -5.51 -13.29 19.90
C ARG A 248 -5.43 -14.46 18.91
N ALA A 249 -4.58 -14.38 17.90
CA ALA A 249 -4.38 -15.47 16.95
C ALA A 249 -3.71 -16.70 17.60
N ARG A 250 -2.78 -16.50 18.54
CA ARG A 250 -2.18 -17.58 19.35
C ARG A 250 -3.23 -18.27 20.23
N HIS A 251 -4.03 -17.47 20.94
CA HIS A 251 -5.13 -18.02 21.76
C HIS A 251 -6.10 -18.86 20.92
N ARG A 252 -6.51 -18.37 19.75
CA ARG A 252 -7.36 -19.12 18.83
C ARG A 252 -6.74 -20.42 18.33
N ARG A 253 -5.43 -20.48 18.13
CA ARG A 253 -4.71 -21.69 17.67
C ARG A 253 -4.50 -22.69 18.80
N LEU A 254 -4.29 -22.23 20.02
CA LEU A 254 -3.99 -23.08 21.17
C LEU A 254 -5.23 -23.55 21.93
N GLY A 255 -6.34 -22.81 21.80
CA GLY A 255 -7.50 -22.98 22.65
C GLY A 255 -8.79 -23.42 21.99
N GLY A 256 -8.83 -23.70 20.70
CA GLY A 256 -10.08 -24.02 20.01
C GLY A 256 -10.98 -22.80 19.79
N SER A 257 -12.29 -22.95 19.83
CA SER A 257 -13.23 -21.85 19.62
C SER A 257 -13.13 -20.80 20.73
N PRO A 258 -13.08 -19.49 20.38
CA PRO A 258 -13.10 -18.42 21.39
C PRO A 258 -14.32 -18.44 22.32
N ALA A 259 -15.38 -19.13 21.91
CA ALA A 259 -16.60 -19.29 22.70
C ALA A 259 -16.47 -20.32 23.82
N THR A 260 -15.41 -21.15 23.85
CA THR A 260 -15.22 -22.25 24.82
C THR A 260 -14.12 -22.00 25.82
N GLN A 261 -13.36 -20.89 25.70
CA GLN A 261 -12.34 -20.54 26.69
C GLN A 261 -12.71 -19.25 27.43
N ALA A 262 -13.12 -19.41 28.66
CA ALA A 262 -13.10 -18.34 29.61
C ALA A 262 -11.64 -18.00 29.92
N ASP A 263 -11.28 -16.73 29.82
CA ASP A 263 -9.98 -16.24 30.30
C ASP A 263 -10.02 -16.33 31.83
N PRO A 264 -9.18 -17.18 32.47
CA PRO A 264 -9.19 -17.34 33.93
C PRO A 264 -8.93 -16.03 34.70
N GLN A 265 -8.32 -15.03 34.03
CA GLN A 265 -8.05 -13.75 34.66
C GLN A 265 -9.24 -12.78 34.65
N LEU A 266 -10.26 -13.01 33.82
CA LEU A 266 -11.48 -12.19 33.80
C LEU A 266 -12.49 -12.54 34.90
N TYR A 267 -12.28 -13.65 35.60
CA TYR A 267 -13.20 -14.15 36.64
C TYR A 267 -12.55 -14.27 38.03
N ALA A 268 -11.30 -13.73 38.16
CA ALA A 268 -10.59 -13.65 39.46
C ALA A 268 -10.77 -12.26 40.07
N ALA A 269 -12.03 -11.78 40.20
CA ALA A 269 -12.37 -10.57 40.96
C ALA A 269 -13.46 -10.91 41.99
#